data_a68e00ad65912c97cd9ef2412304cab5
#
_entry.id   a68e00ad65912c97cd9ef2412304cab5
#
_cell.length_a   1.000
_cell.length_b   1.000
_cell.length_c   1.000
_cell.angle_alpha   90.00
_cell.angle_beta   90.00
_cell.angle_gamma   90.00
#
_symmetry.space_group_name_H-M   'P 1'
#
loop_
_entity.id
_entity.type
_entity.pdbx_description
1 polymer ?
#
loop_
_entity_poly.entity_id
_entity_poly.type
_entity_poly.pdbx_seq_one_letter_code
_entity_poly.pdbx_strand_id
1 'polypeptide(L)'
;MSLTEKFQVFMFADVVGSVALYESLGDLEAQRIIAKCLTLAKQSTADHSGNTVAELGDEIMSIFEDPGDAAAAACEIHANMEEAFATDPDDQKLHMRIGLHYGPVAGRSDDLMSETAKIAHWAANNAKPEQTLGTSALIDVLPRIYQAVSRYVDDETWNFISLEHVEIHEIIWDVESVTAYSGEIPTLNTHKNSGMTFSSRNQSVTLNSERPVIAIGRGSSNDLIVRHDLASRQHLSAQFSRGRCTITDNSTNGTVIFSDPEQVRHDLKRDSFTLIGSGKIVLGQPSEIDDQVAITYRAI
;
A
#
# COMPACT_ATOMS: atom_id res chain seq x y z
N MET A 1 12.66 -34.72 0.57
CA MET A 1 12.83 -33.30 0.27
C MET A 1 11.48 -32.70 0.41
N SER A 2 11.22 -31.89 1.43
CA SER A 2 10.01 -31.10 1.58
C SER A 2 10.02 -30.06 0.46
N LEU A 3 9.10 -30.14 -0.49
CA LEU A 3 8.83 -29.07 -1.43
C LEU A 3 8.28 -27.92 -0.59
N THR A 4 9.09 -26.90 -0.39
CA THR A 4 8.57 -25.63 0.14
C THR A 4 7.56 -25.10 -0.89
N GLU A 5 6.31 -25.03 -0.51
CA GLU A 5 5.30 -24.39 -1.33
C GLU A 5 5.73 -22.95 -1.62
N LYS A 6 5.82 -22.57 -2.90
CA LYS A 6 6.12 -21.21 -3.31
C LYS A 6 4.81 -20.45 -3.33
N PHE A 7 4.77 -19.28 -2.71
CA PHE A 7 3.63 -18.36 -2.74
C PHE A 7 3.95 -17.20 -3.66
N GLN A 8 2.96 -16.72 -4.41
CA GLN A 8 3.07 -15.57 -5.30
C GLN A 8 1.76 -14.77 -5.30
N VAL A 9 1.84 -13.52 -5.74
CA VAL A 9 0.63 -12.74 -6.04
C VAL A 9 0.26 -12.95 -7.50
N PHE A 10 -1.01 -13.27 -7.72
CA PHE A 10 -1.65 -13.28 -9.02
C PHE A 10 -2.47 -12.00 -9.18
N MET A 11 -2.25 -11.31 -10.28
CA MET A 11 -2.97 -10.10 -10.66
C MET A 11 -3.68 -10.32 -11.99
N PHE A 12 -4.98 -10.00 -12.03
CA PHE A 12 -5.73 -9.83 -13.26
C PHE A 12 -6.09 -8.36 -13.41
N ALA A 13 -5.86 -7.81 -14.58
CA ALA A 13 -6.20 -6.45 -14.94
C ALA A 13 -6.97 -6.44 -16.26
N ASP A 14 -8.20 -5.95 -16.23
CA ASP A 14 -9.20 -6.04 -17.30
C ASP A 14 -9.71 -4.66 -17.69
N VAL A 15 -9.87 -4.42 -19.00
CA VAL A 15 -10.34 -3.14 -19.55
C VAL A 15 -11.86 -3.07 -19.47
N VAL A 16 -12.36 -2.08 -18.74
CA VAL A 16 -13.80 -1.89 -18.55
C VAL A 16 -14.41 -1.22 -19.79
N GLY A 17 -15.52 -1.79 -20.27
CA GLY A 17 -16.29 -1.21 -21.38
C GLY A 17 -15.78 -1.57 -22.77
N SER A 18 -14.90 -2.56 -22.92
CA SER A 18 -14.37 -3.03 -24.20
C SER A 18 -15.45 -3.37 -25.24
N VAL A 19 -16.52 -4.03 -24.83
CA VAL A 19 -17.65 -4.38 -25.71
C VAL A 19 -18.31 -3.13 -26.30
N ALA A 20 -18.62 -2.13 -25.47
CA ALA A 20 -19.20 -0.87 -25.92
C ALA A 20 -18.26 -0.10 -26.85
N LEU A 21 -16.94 -0.24 -26.65
CA LEU A 21 -15.94 0.35 -27.53
C LEU A 21 -15.97 -0.27 -28.92
N TYR A 22 -16.09 -1.60 -29.02
CA TYR A 22 -16.25 -2.29 -30.31
C TYR A 22 -17.53 -1.86 -31.04
N GLU A 23 -18.63 -1.70 -30.32
CA GLU A 23 -19.90 -1.26 -30.90
C GLU A 23 -19.86 0.17 -31.41
N SER A 24 -19.13 1.07 -30.72
CA SER A 24 -19.09 2.49 -31.06
C SER A 24 -18.05 2.87 -32.10
N LEU A 25 -16.86 2.27 -32.06
CA LEU A 25 -15.73 2.66 -32.91
C LEU A 25 -15.36 1.61 -34.00
N GLY A 26 -15.96 0.43 -33.93
CA GLY A 26 -15.63 -0.70 -34.79
C GLY A 26 -14.32 -1.41 -34.40
N ASP A 27 -14.11 -2.59 -34.96
CA ASP A 27 -13.09 -3.56 -34.51
C ASP A 27 -11.68 -3.00 -34.52
N LEU A 28 -11.28 -2.31 -35.59
CA LEU A 28 -9.88 -1.89 -35.75
C LEU A 28 -9.46 -0.81 -34.73
N GLU A 29 -10.32 0.18 -34.51
CA GLU A 29 -10.01 1.28 -33.58
C GLU A 29 -10.14 0.81 -32.14
N ALA A 30 -11.17 0.01 -31.81
CA ALA A 30 -11.32 -0.61 -30.49
C ALA A 30 -10.10 -1.46 -30.13
N GLN A 31 -9.63 -2.31 -31.02
CA GLN A 31 -8.41 -3.11 -30.80
C GLN A 31 -7.18 -2.25 -30.56
N ARG A 32 -7.02 -1.13 -31.30
CA ARG A 32 -5.89 -0.22 -31.12
C ARG A 32 -5.89 0.42 -29.73
N ILE A 33 -7.04 0.82 -29.25
CA ILE A 33 -7.19 1.47 -27.95
C ILE A 33 -7.00 0.46 -26.81
N ILE A 34 -7.60 -0.73 -26.91
CA ILE A 34 -7.40 -1.82 -25.95
C ILE A 34 -5.92 -2.23 -25.89
N ALA A 35 -5.24 -2.36 -27.03
CA ALA A 35 -3.82 -2.66 -27.06
C ALA A 35 -2.95 -1.59 -26.37
N LYS A 36 -3.35 -0.29 -26.43
CA LYS A 36 -2.72 0.79 -25.66
C LYS A 36 -2.87 0.55 -24.16
N CYS A 37 -4.09 0.23 -23.70
CA CYS A 37 -4.36 -0.05 -22.28
C CYS A 37 -3.54 -1.24 -21.77
N LEU A 38 -3.55 -2.34 -22.51
CA LEU A 38 -2.78 -3.54 -22.13
C LEU A 38 -1.27 -3.30 -22.16
N THR A 39 -0.79 -2.42 -23.06
CA THR A 39 0.63 -2.04 -23.10
C THR A 39 1.02 -1.26 -21.85
N LEU A 40 0.21 -0.30 -21.39
CA LEU A 40 0.43 0.43 -20.15
C LEU A 40 0.44 -0.53 -18.95
N ALA A 41 -0.54 -1.42 -18.87
CA ALA A 41 -0.63 -2.39 -17.77
C ALA A 41 0.57 -3.36 -17.73
N LYS A 42 1.03 -3.83 -18.89
CA LYS A 42 2.24 -4.67 -18.99
C LYS A 42 3.51 -3.92 -18.61
N GLN A 43 3.61 -2.64 -18.99
CA GLN A 43 4.75 -1.81 -18.62
C GLN A 43 4.80 -1.60 -17.10
N SER A 44 3.71 -1.17 -16.48
CA SER A 44 3.65 -1.01 -15.02
C SER A 44 3.94 -2.33 -14.29
N THR A 45 3.44 -3.46 -14.80
CA THR A 45 3.79 -4.79 -14.28
C THR A 45 5.30 -5.02 -14.29
N ALA A 46 5.96 -4.75 -15.42
CA ALA A 46 7.41 -4.98 -15.59
C ALA A 46 8.24 -4.02 -14.73
N ASP A 47 7.84 -2.75 -14.62
CA ASP A 47 8.52 -1.72 -13.82
C ASP A 47 8.50 -2.06 -12.32
N HIS A 48 7.53 -2.85 -11.87
CA HIS A 48 7.42 -3.40 -10.53
C HIS A 48 7.80 -4.88 -10.42
N SER A 49 8.75 -5.34 -11.22
CA SER A 49 9.30 -6.69 -11.16
C SER A 49 8.30 -7.83 -11.35
N GLY A 50 7.11 -7.52 -11.86
CA GLY A 50 6.09 -8.51 -12.22
C GLY A 50 6.35 -9.13 -13.59
N ASN A 51 5.74 -10.27 -13.81
CA ASN A 51 5.79 -10.98 -15.10
C ASN A 51 4.39 -11.21 -15.63
N THR A 52 4.07 -10.61 -16.77
CA THR A 52 2.80 -10.90 -17.47
C THR A 52 2.92 -12.28 -18.13
N VAL A 53 2.07 -13.20 -17.71
CA VAL A 53 2.11 -14.62 -18.11
C VAL A 53 1.04 -14.99 -19.13
N ALA A 54 -0.03 -14.19 -19.22
CA ALA A 54 -1.08 -14.39 -20.21
C ALA A 54 -1.74 -13.07 -20.61
N GLU A 55 -2.25 -13.02 -21.84
CA GLU A 55 -3.11 -11.98 -22.38
C GLU A 55 -4.36 -12.65 -22.95
N LEU A 56 -5.53 -12.27 -22.47
CA LEU A 56 -6.81 -12.93 -22.69
C LEU A 56 -7.82 -11.90 -23.23
N GLY A 57 -7.66 -11.52 -24.48
CA GLY A 57 -8.52 -10.50 -25.11
C GLY A 57 -8.20 -9.10 -24.60
N ASP A 58 -9.00 -8.58 -23.71
CA ASP A 58 -8.89 -7.25 -23.08
C ASP A 58 -8.35 -7.30 -21.63
N GLU A 59 -7.89 -8.47 -21.21
CA GLU A 59 -7.37 -8.75 -19.87
C GLU A 59 -5.93 -9.27 -19.91
N ILE A 60 -5.13 -8.93 -18.92
CA ILE A 60 -3.83 -9.56 -18.66
C ILE A 60 -3.82 -10.28 -17.31
N MET A 61 -3.08 -11.39 -17.28
CA MET A 61 -2.69 -12.06 -16.04
C MET A 61 -1.20 -11.85 -15.80
N SER A 62 -0.87 -11.39 -14.60
CA SER A 62 0.51 -11.16 -14.17
C SER A 62 0.77 -11.81 -12.82
N ILE A 63 2.03 -12.15 -12.56
CA ILE A 63 2.48 -12.74 -11.31
C ILE A 63 3.63 -11.93 -10.72
N PHE A 64 3.67 -11.87 -9.37
CA PHE A 64 4.70 -11.16 -8.61
C PHE A 64 5.20 -12.04 -7.48
N GLU A 65 6.49 -11.92 -7.18
CA GLU A 65 7.10 -12.57 -6.00
C GLU A 65 6.90 -11.74 -4.74
N ASP A 66 6.93 -10.40 -4.86
CA ASP A 66 6.73 -9.46 -3.76
C ASP A 66 5.31 -8.88 -3.78
N PRO A 67 4.53 -8.99 -2.68
CA PRO A 67 3.20 -8.43 -2.59
C PRO A 67 3.16 -6.90 -2.71
N GLY A 68 4.20 -6.20 -2.23
CA GLY A 68 4.32 -4.75 -2.35
C GLY A 68 4.49 -4.29 -3.79
N ASP A 69 5.26 -5.03 -4.59
CA ASP A 69 5.43 -4.75 -6.02
C ASP A 69 4.10 -4.93 -6.77
N ALA A 70 3.32 -5.97 -6.42
CA ALA A 70 2.01 -6.19 -7.03
C ALA A 70 1.02 -5.03 -6.73
N ALA A 71 0.97 -4.57 -5.48
CA ALA A 71 0.14 -3.43 -5.11
C ALA A 71 0.60 -2.13 -5.78
N ALA A 72 1.92 -1.91 -5.87
CA ALA A 72 2.49 -0.75 -6.56
C ALA A 72 2.15 -0.75 -8.05
N ALA A 73 2.28 -1.91 -8.72
CA ALA A 73 1.91 -2.07 -10.12
C ALA A 73 0.43 -1.76 -10.36
N ALA A 74 -0.47 -2.26 -9.50
CA ALA A 74 -1.89 -2.00 -9.61
C ALA A 74 -2.22 -0.51 -9.47
N CYS A 75 -1.61 0.19 -8.50
CA CYS A 75 -1.78 1.64 -8.35
C CYS A 75 -1.26 2.41 -9.57
N GLU A 76 -0.08 2.04 -10.09
CA GLU A 76 0.51 2.70 -11.25
C GLU A 76 -0.30 2.43 -12.54
N ILE A 77 -0.90 1.25 -12.70
CA ILE A 77 -1.79 0.97 -13.83
C ILE A 77 -2.94 1.98 -13.86
N HIS A 78 -3.62 2.21 -12.74
CA HIS A 78 -4.71 3.17 -12.68
C HIS A 78 -4.24 4.60 -12.96
N ALA A 79 -3.13 5.04 -12.36
CA ALA A 79 -2.57 6.37 -12.60
C ALA A 79 -2.18 6.59 -14.06
N ASN A 80 -1.54 5.61 -14.69
CA ASN A 80 -1.17 5.67 -16.10
C ASN A 80 -2.39 5.66 -17.04
N MET A 81 -3.46 4.95 -16.67
CA MET A 81 -4.72 4.99 -17.40
C MET A 81 -5.37 6.38 -17.31
N GLU A 82 -5.44 6.96 -16.11
CA GLU A 82 -5.97 8.30 -15.91
C GLU A 82 -5.20 9.33 -16.74
N GLU A 83 -3.87 9.31 -16.70
CA GLU A 83 -3.02 10.21 -17.48
C GLU A 83 -3.20 10.01 -18.99
N ALA A 84 -3.22 8.75 -19.46
CA ALA A 84 -3.30 8.42 -20.87
C ALA A 84 -4.59 8.84 -21.55
N PHE A 85 -5.69 8.98 -20.77
CA PHE A 85 -7.02 9.36 -21.23
C PHE A 85 -7.51 10.69 -20.61
N ALA A 86 -6.62 11.47 -19.96
CA ALA A 86 -6.98 12.72 -19.26
C ALA A 86 -7.66 13.77 -20.16
N THR A 87 -7.32 13.78 -21.45
CA THR A 87 -7.86 14.75 -22.42
C THR A 87 -9.10 14.25 -23.16
N ASP A 88 -9.45 12.99 -22.98
CA ASP A 88 -10.61 12.41 -23.65
C ASP A 88 -11.91 12.82 -22.93
N PRO A 89 -13.05 12.92 -23.64
CA PRO A 89 -14.33 13.12 -23.00
C PRO A 89 -14.65 12.05 -21.96
N ASP A 90 -15.35 12.39 -20.89
CA ASP A 90 -15.61 11.47 -19.78
C ASP A 90 -16.31 10.17 -20.19
N ASP A 91 -17.14 10.21 -21.23
CA ASP A 91 -17.82 9.05 -21.81
C ASP A 91 -16.92 8.17 -22.71
N GLN A 92 -15.68 8.62 -22.97
CA GLN A 92 -14.66 7.91 -23.78
C GLN A 92 -13.43 7.53 -22.96
N LYS A 93 -13.35 7.91 -21.69
CA LYS A 93 -12.27 7.48 -20.80
C LYS A 93 -12.39 6.00 -20.54
N LEU A 94 -11.28 5.31 -20.75
CA LEU A 94 -11.17 3.89 -20.43
C LEU A 94 -10.52 3.70 -19.05
N HIS A 95 -11.04 2.75 -18.34
CA HIS A 95 -10.59 2.37 -17.01
C HIS A 95 -10.22 0.90 -16.99
N MET A 96 -9.40 0.52 -16.04
CA MET A 96 -9.18 -0.89 -15.72
C MET A 96 -9.85 -1.24 -14.39
N ARG A 97 -10.11 -2.52 -14.20
CA ARG A 97 -10.46 -3.13 -12.92
C ARG A 97 -9.43 -4.19 -12.62
N ILE A 98 -9.01 -4.30 -11.37
CA ILE A 98 -7.89 -5.15 -11.00
C ILE A 98 -8.28 -6.05 -9.83
N GLY A 99 -7.89 -7.32 -9.90
CA GLY A 99 -8.04 -8.30 -8.84
C GLY A 99 -6.70 -8.91 -8.46
N LEU A 100 -6.43 -8.99 -7.16
CA LEU A 100 -5.19 -9.49 -6.59
C LEU A 100 -5.45 -10.59 -5.56
N HIS A 101 -4.68 -11.67 -5.63
CA HIS A 101 -4.68 -12.69 -4.59
C HIS A 101 -3.27 -13.25 -4.36
N TYR A 102 -2.90 -13.45 -3.10
CA TYR A 102 -1.67 -14.10 -2.68
C TYR A 102 -1.96 -15.52 -2.25
N GLY A 103 -1.32 -16.48 -2.90
CA GLY A 103 -1.58 -17.89 -2.63
C GLY A 103 -0.50 -18.82 -3.16
N PRO A 104 -0.62 -20.12 -2.87
CA PRO A 104 0.35 -21.13 -3.29
C PRO A 104 0.34 -21.31 -4.82
N VAL A 105 1.54 -21.51 -5.36
CA VAL A 105 1.74 -21.88 -6.75
C VAL A 105 1.69 -23.42 -6.84
N ALA A 106 0.56 -23.94 -7.34
CA ALA A 106 0.41 -25.36 -7.60
C ALA A 106 0.78 -25.63 -9.07
N GLY A 107 1.91 -26.32 -9.31
CA GLY A 107 2.35 -26.67 -10.66
C GLY A 107 3.12 -25.55 -11.34
N ARG A 108 2.66 -25.13 -12.53
CA ARG A 108 3.26 -23.99 -13.25
C ARG A 108 2.63 -22.68 -12.84
N SER A 109 3.43 -21.63 -12.70
CA SER A 109 2.96 -20.29 -12.29
C SER A 109 2.07 -19.60 -13.34
N ASP A 110 2.05 -20.10 -14.58
CA ASP A 110 1.19 -19.65 -15.68
C ASP A 110 -0.13 -20.45 -15.80
N ASP A 111 -0.46 -21.28 -14.80
CA ASP A 111 -1.69 -22.07 -14.80
C ASP A 111 -2.90 -21.22 -14.39
N LEU A 112 -3.63 -20.75 -15.40
CA LEU A 112 -4.90 -20.01 -15.26
C LEU A 112 -6.00 -20.80 -14.52
N MET A 113 -5.87 -22.10 -14.43
CA MET A 113 -6.84 -22.97 -13.76
C MET A 113 -6.51 -23.23 -12.30
N SER A 114 -5.37 -22.72 -11.81
CA SER A 114 -5.03 -22.82 -10.39
C SER A 114 -6.06 -22.10 -9.51
N GLU A 115 -6.25 -22.58 -8.29
CA GLU A 115 -7.15 -21.96 -7.31
C GLU A 115 -6.77 -20.49 -7.07
N THR A 116 -5.49 -20.21 -6.91
CA THR A 116 -4.95 -18.87 -6.71
C THR A 116 -5.28 -17.92 -7.88
N ALA A 117 -5.12 -18.40 -9.12
CA ALA A 117 -5.48 -17.62 -10.31
C ALA A 117 -6.98 -17.33 -10.36
N LYS A 118 -7.82 -18.33 -10.10
CA LYS A 118 -9.29 -18.20 -10.11
C LYS A 118 -9.80 -17.18 -9.09
N ILE A 119 -9.18 -17.13 -7.91
CA ILE A 119 -9.55 -16.16 -6.88
C ILE A 119 -9.21 -14.73 -7.32
N ALA A 120 -8.00 -14.52 -7.85
CA ALA A 120 -7.58 -13.22 -8.38
C ALA A 120 -8.47 -12.77 -9.54
N HIS A 121 -8.78 -13.66 -10.48
CA HIS A 121 -9.68 -13.39 -11.61
C HIS A 121 -11.11 -13.07 -11.14
N TRP A 122 -11.62 -13.81 -10.15
CA TRP A 122 -12.90 -13.51 -9.55
C TRP A 122 -12.91 -12.11 -8.92
N ALA A 123 -11.86 -11.72 -8.20
CA ALA A 123 -11.73 -10.38 -7.63
C ALA A 123 -11.76 -9.29 -8.72
N ALA A 124 -11.02 -9.47 -9.83
CA ALA A 124 -11.06 -8.54 -10.96
C ALA A 124 -12.47 -8.41 -11.55
N ASN A 125 -13.18 -9.54 -11.72
CA ASN A 125 -14.52 -9.55 -12.29
C ASN A 125 -15.59 -8.88 -11.40
N ASN A 126 -15.36 -8.80 -10.10
CA ASN A 126 -16.25 -8.12 -9.15
C ASN A 126 -15.79 -6.70 -8.81
N ALA A 127 -14.64 -6.27 -9.29
CA ALA A 127 -14.16 -4.90 -9.14
C ALA A 127 -14.93 -3.95 -10.09
N LYS A 128 -15.17 -2.74 -9.59
CA LYS A 128 -15.73 -1.62 -10.39
C LYS A 128 -14.63 -0.99 -11.25
N PRO A 129 -14.98 -0.14 -12.23
CA PRO A 129 -13.99 0.68 -12.93
C PRO A 129 -13.09 1.41 -11.93
N GLU A 130 -11.79 1.47 -12.19
CA GLU A 130 -10.76 2.09 -11.34
C GLU A 130 -10.57 1.44 -9.95
N GLN A 131 -11.18 0.29 -9.72
CA GLN A 131 -11.08 -0.40 -8.45
C GLN A 131 -10.06 -1.52 -8.49
N THR A 132 -9.25 -1.62 -7.44
CA THR A 132 -8.39 -2.78 -7.16
C THR A 132 -8.94 -3.54 -5.96
N LEU A 133 -9.34 -4.79 -6.17
CA LEU A 133 -9.77 -5.69 -5.09
C LEU A 133 -8.66 -6.69 -4.76
N GLY A 134 -8.38 -6.84 -3.49
CA GLY A 134 -7.46 -7.84 -2.94
C GLY A 134 -8.12 -8.66 -1.84
N THR A 135 -7.69 -9.92 -1.70
CA THR A 135 -8.17 -10.79 -0.62
C THR A 135 -7.43 -10.52 0.69
N SER A 136 -8.02 -10.87 1.84
CA SER A 136 -7.36 -10.81 3.15
C SER A 136 -5.99 -11.49 3.15
N ALA A 137 -5.83 -12.63 2.46
CA ALA A 137 -4.55 -13.32 2.32
C ALA A 137 -3.44 -12.45 1.68
N LEU A 138 -3.80 -11.55 0.77
CA LEU A 138 -2.88 -10.56 0.23
C LEU A 138 -2.64 -9.43 1.23
N ILE A 139 -3.72 -8.87 1.81
CA ILE A 139 -3.61 -7.71 2.71
C ILE A 139 -2.70 -8.00 3.90
N ASP A 140 -2.77 -9.20 4.47
CA ASP A 140 -1.96 -9.63 5.62
C ASP A 140 -0.44 -9.60 5.34
N VAL A 141 -0.04 -9.78 4.09
CA VAL A 141 1.37 -9.81 3.66
C VAL A 141 1.83 -8.53 2.97
N LEU A 142 0.91 -7.59 2.68
CA LEU A 142 1.27 -6.29 2.10
C LEU A 142 2.15 -5.46 3.04
N PRO A 143 3.03 -4.60 2.49
CA PRO A 143 3.63 -3.52 3.26
C PRO A 143 2.56 -2.66 3.94
N ARG A 144 2.83 -2.21 5.17
CA ARG A 144 1.86 -1.44 6.00
C ARG A 144 1.26 -0.22 5.30
N ILE A 145 1.99 0.38 4.37
CA ILE A 145 1.47 1.52 3.60
C ILE A 145 0.25 1.14 2.76
N TYR A 146 0.26 -0.03 2.13
CA TYR A 146 -0.88 -0.52 1.36
C TYR A 146 -1.98 -1.06 2.26
N GLN A 147 -1.63 -1.67 3.41
CA GLN A 147 -2.62 -2.05 4.42
C GLN A 147 -3.40 -0.83 4.93
N ALA A 148 -2.71 0.30 5.17
CA ALA A 148 -3.31 1.52 5.69
C ALA A 148 -4.28 2.20 4.70
N VAL A 149 -4.07 2.02 3.39
CA VAL A 149 -4.95 2.54 2.34
C VAL A 149 -5.90 1.48 1.78
N SER A 150 -6.02 0.34 2.45
CA SER A 150 -6.98 -0.72 2.11
C SER A 150 -8.21 -0.59 2.99
N ARG A 151 -9.38 -0.79 2.40
CA ARG A 151 -10.65 -0.82 3.12
C ARG A 151 -11.39 -2.13 2.88
N TYR A 152 -11.98 -2.68 3.93
CA TYR A 152 -12.88 -3.83 3.82
C TYR A 152 -14.09 -3.49 2.95
N VAL A 153 -14.44 -4.38 2.05
CA VAL A 153 -15.62 -4.25 1.20
C VAL A 153 -16.61 -5.35 1.57
N ASP A 154 -17.75 -4.93 2.10
CA ASP A 154 -18.86 -5.80 2.42
C ASP A 154 -19.89 -5.74 1.28
N ASP A 155 -19.99 -6.80 0.50
CA ASP A 155 -21.02 -6.93 -0.54
C ASP A 155 -21.69 -8.29 -0.43
N GLU A 156 -22.90 -8.31 0.13
CA GLU A 156 -23.70 -9.51 0.34
C GLU A 156 -24.03 -10.26 -0.97
N THR A 157 -23.80 -9.64 -2.13
CA THR A 157 -24.07 -10.24 -3.45
C THR A 157 -22.93 -11.13 -3.94
N TRP A 158 -21.77 -11.10 -3.27
CA TRP A 158 -20.60 -11.85 -3.69
C TRP A 158 -20.67 -13.32 -3.22
N ASN A 159 -21.05 -14.19 -4.12
CA ASN A 159 -21.05 -15.63 -3.89
C ASN A 159 -19.85 -16.29 -4.58
N PHE A 160 -18.78 -16.54 -3.85
CA PHE A 160 -17.72 -17.43 -4.32
C PHE A 160 -17.85 -18.78 -3.63
N ILE A 161 -18.16 -19.82 -4.41
CA ILE A 161 -18.58 -21.15 -3.92
C ILE A 161 -17.51 -21.89 -3.12
N SER A 162 -16.23 -21.44 -3.16
CA SER A 162 -15.09 -22.12 -2.51
C SER A 162 -14.41 -21.32 -1.40
N LEU A 163 -14.82 -20.09 -1.11
CA LEU A 163 -14.16 -19.21 -0.16
C LEU A 163 -15.09 -18.83 1.00
N GLU A 164 -15.52 -19.81 1.76
CA GLU A 164 -16.04 -19.55 3.11
C GLU A 164 -14.93 -18.86 3.90
N HIS A 165 -15.12 -17.56 4.24
CA HIS A 165 -14.24 -16.72 5.06
C HIS A 165 -13.12 -15.93 4.35
N VAL A 166 -13.15 -15.71 3.03
CA VAL A 166 -12.21 -14.75 2.41
C VAL A 166 -12.80 -13.35 2.44
N GLU A 167 -12.24 -12.51 3.26
CA GLU A 167 -12.56 -11.07 3.27
C GLU A 167 -11.94 -10.40 2.05
N ILE A 168 -12.69 -9.49 1.44
CA ILE A 168 -12.25 -8.71 0.28
C ILE A 168 -12.02 -7.27 0.71
N HIS A 169 -10.93 -6.73 0.24
CA HIS A 169 -10.52 -5.36 0.50
C HIS A 169 -10.29 -4.62 -0.81
N GLU A 170 -10.63 -3.36 -0.84
CA GLU A 170 -10.21 -2.45 -1.89
C GLU A 170 -8.88 -1.81 -1.50
N ILE A 171 -7.90 -1.85 -2.40
CA ILE A 171 -6.64 -1.12 -2.28
C ILE A 171 -6.82 0.21 -3.00
N ILE A 172 -6.79 1.30 -2.25
CA ILE A 172 -7.06 2.64 -2.80
C ILE A 172 -5.79 3.17 -3.44
N TRP A 173 -5.85 3.44 -4.73
CA TRP A 173 -4.73 3.96 -5.51
C TRP A 173 -4.71 5.49 -5.59
N ASP A 174 -5.89 6.12 -5.65
CA ASP A 174 -6.04 7.57 -5.63
C ASP A 174 -6.32 8.06 -4.20
N VAL A 175 -5.25 8.40 -3.50
CA VAL A 175 -5.31 8.87 -2.10
C VAL A 175 -5.93 10.27 -2.02
N GLU A 176 -5.91 11.06 -3.10
CA GLU A 176 -6.54 12.39 -3.15
C GLU A 176 -8.07 12.29 -3.15
N SER A 177 -8.64 11.27 -3.78
CA SER A 177 -10.09 11.05 -3.76
C SER A 177 -10.61 10.59 -2.41
N VAL A 178 -9.77 9.95 -1.59
CA VAL A 178 -10.12 9.51 -0.23
C VAL A 178 -10.24 10.69 0.72
N THR A 179 -9.49 11.75 0.50
CA THR A 179 -9.56 12.98 1.32
C THR A 179 -10.89 13.71 1.20
N ALA A 180 -11.62 13.50 0.13
CA ALA A 180 -12.99 14.05 -0.03
C ALA A 180 -14.03 13.33 0.86
N TYR A 181 -13.73 12.12 1.36
CA TYR A 181 -14.68 11.30 2.14
C TYR A 181 -14.33 11.13 3.63
N SER A 182 -13.07 11.27 3.99
CA SER A 182 -12.62 11.25 5.40
C SER A 182 -11.35 12.10 5.45
N GLY A 183 -11.42 13.25 6.16
CA GLY A 183 -10.33 14.21 6.33
C GLY A 183 -8.91 13.67 6.08
N GLU A 184 -8.26 14.27 5.13
CA GLU A 184 -6.84 14.27 4.75
C GLU A 184 -5.99 13.03 5.13
N ILE A 185 -5.85 12.09 4.18
CA ILE A 185 -4.71 11.18 4.18
C ILE A 185 -3.52 11.92 3.57
N PRO A 186 -2.33 11.90 4.20
CA PRO A 186 -1.17 12.61 3.65
C PRO A 186 -0.85 12.09 2.25
N THR A 187 -0.80 12.98 1.29
CA THR A 187 -0.35 12.73 -0.09
C THR A 187 0.91 11.86 -0.10
N LEU A 188 0.84 10.73 -0.79
CA LEU A 188 1.99 9.92 -1.16
C LEU A 188 2.87 10.72 -2.14
N ASN A 189 3.55 11.76 -1.64
CA ASN A 189 4.63 12.35 -2.37
C ASN A 189 5.72 11.28 -2.49
N THR A 190 5.93 10.77 -3.69
CA THR A 190 7.07 9.94 -4.10
C THR A 190 8.40 10.70 -4.04
N HIS A 191 8.49 11.77 -3.24
CA HIS A 191 9.78 12.34 -2.87
C HIS A 191 10.47 11.30 -2.00
N LYS A 192 11.54 10.71 -2.54
CA LYS A 192 12.52 9.98 -1.74
C LYS A 192 12.90 10.88 -0.57
N ASN A 193 12.27 10.69 0.58
CA ASN A 193 12.71 11.38 1.78
C ASN A 193 14.18 11.08 1.96
N SER A 194 15.00 12.10 2.06
CA SER A 194 16.42 11.95 2.33
C SER A 194 16.68 11.57 3.78
N GLY A 195 15.67 11.72 4.65
CA GLY A 195 15.73 11.38 6.07
C GLY A 195 14.51 11.81 6.87
N MET A 196 14.64 11.69 8.18
CA MET A 196 13.66 12.12 9.18
C MET A 196 14.40 12.84 10.32
N THR A 197 13.95 14.02 10.70
CA THR A 197 14.47 14.74 11.86
C THR A 197 13.56 14.54 13.05
N PHE A 198 14.14 14.17 14.18
CA PHE A 198 13.45 14.08 15.48
C PHE A 198 13.98 15.18 16.40
N SER A 199 13.10 15.93 17.02
CA SER A 199 13.48 17.04 17.90
C SER A 199 12.70 16.97 19.21
N SER A 200 13.37 17.16 20.34
CA SER A 200 12.76 17.30 21.66
C SER A 200 13.54 18.33 22.47
N ARG A 201 12.88 19.37 22.94
CA ARG A 201 13.50 20.53 23.63
C ARG A 201 14.65 21.12 22.80
N ASN A 202 15.89 21.05 23.31
CA ASN A 202 17.09 21.60 22.70
C ASN A 202 17.93 20.52 21.98
N GLN A 203 17.37 19.33 21.78
CA GLN A 203 18.06 18.23 21.10
C GLN A 203 17.36 17.93 19.79
N SER A 204 18.15 17.70 18.74
CA SER A 204 17.66 17.25 17.45
C SER A 204 18.61 16.18 16.90
N VAL A 205 18.04 15.16 16.29
CA VAL A 205 18.79 14.08 15.65
C VAL A 205 18.16 13.78 14.29
N THR A 206 19.01 13.65 13.28
CA THR A 206 18.60 13.30 11.93
C THR A 206 18.91 11.85 11.66
N LEU A 207 17.91 11.15 11.17
CA LEU A 207 17.94 9.76 10.72
C LEU A 207 17.93 9.76 9.19
N ASN A 208 18.91 9.15 8.55
CA ASN A 208 19.07 9.10 7.09
C ASN A 208 19.91 7.88 6.68
N SER A 209 20.31 7.79 5.41
CA SER A 209 21.16 6.69 4.91
C SER A 209 22.56 6.62 5.57
N GLU A 210 23.10 7.76 6.04
CA GLU A 210 24.40 7.79 6.74
C GLU A 210 24.26 7.40 8.22
N ARG A 211 23.13 7.70 8.82
CA ARG A 211 22.74 7.33 10.17
C ARG A 211 21.41 6.59 10.16
N PRO A 212 21.41 5.29 9.81
CA PRO A 212 20.18 4.55 9.51
C PRO A 212 19.41 4.08 10.75
N VAL A 213 19.97 4.17 11.96
CA VAL A 213 19.32 3.76 13.21
C VAL A 213 19.61 4.75 14.31
N ILE A 214 18.59 5.09 15.09
CA ILE A 214 18.71 5.86 16.34
C ILE A 214 17.88 5.22 17.45
N ALA A 215 18.34 5.41 18.69
CA ALA A 215 17.65 5.01 19.90
C ALA A 215 17.09 6.25 20.63
N ILE A 216 15.87 6.13 21.17
CA ILE A 216 15.17 7.21 21.88
C ILE A 216 14.67 6.67 23.21
N GLY A 217 14.85 7.45 24.30
CA GLY A 217 14.40 7.09 25.62
C GLY A 217 15.02 7.94 26.72
N ARG A 218 14.73 7.63 28.01
CA ARG A 218 15.22 8.45 29.12
C ARG A 218 16.68 8.15 29.54
N GLY A 219 17.25 7.04 29.07
CA GLY A 219 18.63 6.65 29.40
C GLY A 219 19.65 7.50 28.65
N SER A 220 20.81 7.72 29.26
CA SER A 220 21.90 8.56 28.70
C SER A 220 22.60 7.95 27.48
N SER A 221 22.36 6.68 27.19
CA SER A 221 22.92 5.99 26.02
C SER A 221 22.09 6.14 24.75
N ASN A 222 20.94 6.83 24.81
CA ASN A 222 20.11 7.07 23.63
C ASN A 222 20.64 8.27 22.82
N ASP A 223 20.37 8.25 21.53
CA ASP A 223 20.67 9.34 20.60
C ASP A 223 19.80 10.58 20.84
N LEU A 224 18.55 10.36 21.21
CA LEU A 224 17.63 11.40 21.65
C LEU A 224 17.15 11.08 23.08
N ILE A 225 17.49 11.91 24.04
CA ILE A 225 17.21 11.69 25.46
C ILE A 225 15.95 12.46 25.85
N VAL A 226 14.87 11.72 26.20
CA VAL A 226 13.61 12.29 26.67
C VAL A 226 13.45 11.96 28.16
N ARG A 227 13.64 12.95 29.03
CA ARG A 227 13.55 12.78 30.49
C ARG A 227 12.10 12.92 30.95
N HIS A 228 11.39 11.80 30.98
CA HIS A 228 10.02 11.69 31.46
C HIS A 228 9.83 10.39 32.24
N ASP A 229 9.00 10.42 33.28
CA ASP A 229 8.84 9.26 34.19
C ASP A 229 8.19 8.05 33.53
N LEU A 230 7.30 8.28 32.54
CA LEU A 230 6.67 7.22 31.76
C LEU A 230 7.58 6.67 30.62
N ALA A 231 8.69 7.36 30.32
CA ALA A 231 9.62 6.90 29.31
C ALA A 231 10.53 5.76 29.87
N SER A 232 10.66 4.68 29.13
CA SER A 232 11.63 3.61 29.42
C SER A 232 13.07 4.08 29.17
N ARG A 233 14.08 3.42 29.77
CA ARG A 233 15.49 3.74 29.54
C ARG A 233 15.86 3.64 28.06
N GLN A 234 15.45 2.57 27.37
CA GLN A 234 15.38 2.42 25.92
C GLN A 234 13.89 2.28 25.60
N HIS A 235 13.31 3.29 24.96
CA HIS A 235 11.85 3.34 24.79
C HIS A 235 11.44 2.94 23.39
N LEU A 236 12.03 3.56 22.39
CA LEU A 236 11.81 3.22 20.99
C LEU A 236 13.13 3.31 20.20
N SER A 237 13.19 2.58 19.10
CA SER A 237 14.19 2.72 18.06
C SER A 237 13.55 3.24 16.79
N ALA A 238 14.29 4.05 16.03
CA ALA A 238 13.86 4.46 14.70
C ALA A 238 14.89 3.98 13.67
N GLN A 239 14.42 3.44 12.56
CA GLN A 239 15.23 2.92 11.47
C GLN A 239 14.85 3.59 10.16
N PHE A 240 15.86 4.00 9.38
CA PHE A 240 15.69 4.53 8.04
C PHE A 240 16.21 3.51 7.02
N SER A 241 15.33 3.08 6.12
CA SER A 241 15.66 2.12 5.07
C SER A 241 14.82 2.40 3.84
N ARG A 242 15.45 2.42 2.67
CA ARG A 242 14.78 2.60 1.36
C ARG A 242 13.86 3.83 1.30
N GLY A 243 14.27 4.95 1.92
CA GLY A 243 13.48 6.19 1.95
C GLY A 243 12.34 6.23 2.97
N ARG A 244 12.23 5.22 3.84
CA ARG A 244 11.19 5.10 4.88
C ARG A 244 11.79 5.18 6.28
N CYS A 245 11.07 5.82 7.18
CA CYS A 245 11.40 5.85 8.60
C CYS A 245 10.41 5.01 9.38
N THR A 246 10.87 3.92 9.98
CA THR A 246 10.04 3.04 10.83
C THR A 246 10.49 3.17 12.27
N ILE A 247 9.56 3.42 13.18
CA ILE A 247 9.81 3.36 14.63
C ILE A 247 9.29 2.06 15.21
N THR A 248 10.00 1.52 16.20
CA THR A 248 9.60 0.31 16.94
C THR A 248 9.56 0.62 18.42
N ASP A 249 8.42 0.41 19.05
CA ASP A 249 8.24 0.56 20.51
C ASP A 249 8.77 -0.68 21.23
N ASN A 250 9.70 -0.47 22.17
CA ASN A 250 10.29 -1.49 23.06
C ASN A 250 9.95 -1.22 24.52
N SER A 251 8.98 -0.34 24.77
CA SER A 251 8.71 0.20 26.10
C SER A 251 7.77 -0.66 26.94
N THR A 252 7.64 -0.28 28.20
CA THR A 252 6.66 -0.86 29.13
C THR A 252 5.30 -0.18 29.01
N ASN A 253 5.31 1.15 28.76
CA ASN A 253 4.11 1.98 28.82
C ASN A 253 3.52 2.33 27.46
N GLY A 254 4.17 1.93 26.36
CA GLY A 254 3.76 2.23 24.99
C GLY A 254 4.17 3.64 24.54
N THR A 255 3.88 3.93 23.29
CA THR A 255 4.15 5.20 22.60
C THR A 255 2.87 5.69 21.94
N VAL A 256 2.60 6.97 22.00
CA VAL A 256 1.49 7.60 21.26
C VAL A 256 2.08 8.48 20.16
N ILE A 257 1.56 8.34 18.94
CA ILE A 257 1.97 9.12 17.78
C ILE A 257 0.80 9.98 17.35
N PHE A 258 1.06 11.22 17.01
CA PHE A 258 0.10 12.13 16.39
C PHE A 258 0.67 12.56 15.05
N SER A 259 -0.02 12.21 13.96
CA SER A 259 0.39 12.55 12.59
C SER A 259 -0.28 13.83 12.14
N ASP A 260 0.51 14.76 11.56
CA ASP A 260 -0.01 15.99 10.95
C ASP A 260 -0.63 15.72 9.56
N PRO A 261 -1.57 16.60 9.10
CA PRO A 261 -2.08 17.81 9.74
C PRO A 261 -3.19 17.57 10.79
N GLU A 262 -3.87 16.43 10.73
CA GLU A 262 -5.11 16.19 11.49
C GLU A 262 -4.89 15.72 12.93
N GLN A 263 -3.64 15.56 13.33
CA GLN A 263 -3.30 15.02 14.65
C GLN A 263 -3.91 13.63 14.89
N VAL A 264 -3.92 12.79 13.85
CA VAL A 264 -4.43 11.41 13.95
C VAL A 264 -3.61 10.65 14.97
N ARG A 265 -4.29 10.12 15.99
CA ARG A 265 -3.68 9.41 17.10
C ARG A 265 -3.47 7.94 16.78
N HIS A 266 -2.23 7.45 16.96
CA HIS A 266 -1.87 6.05 16.89
C HIS A 266 -1.24 5.60 18.22
N ASP A 267 -1.78 4.55 18.81
CA ASP A 267 -1.25 3.94 20.03
C ASP A 267 -0.36 2.74 19.65
N LEU A 268 0.90 2.78 20.08
CA LEU A 268 1.90 1.76 19.75
C LEU A 268 2.38 1.10 21.04
N LYS A 269 2.43 -0.23 21.08
CA LYS A 269 2.97 -0.98 22.22
C LYS A 269 3.59 -2.29 21.76
N ARG A 270 4.93 -2.37 21.85
CA ARG A 270 5.74 -3.49 21.35
C ARG A 270 5.44 -3.83 19.89
N ASP A 271 5.26 -2.80 19.10
CA ASP A 271 4.92 -2.86 17.68
C ASP A 271 5.69 -1.80 16.91
N SER A 272 5.58 -1.80 15.59
CA SER A 272 6.28 -0.87 14.71
C SER A 272 5.30 -0.02 13.92
N PHE A 273 5.71 1.22 13.61
CA PHE A 273 4.92 2.18 12.84
C PHE A 273 5.82 2.95 11.87
N THR A 274 5.36 3.12 10.63
CA THR A 274 6.08 3.93 9.63
C THR A 274 5.63 5.38 9.73
N LEU A 275 6.59 6.28 9.99
CA LEU A 275 6.34 7.72 10.06
C LEU A 275 6.32 8.32 8.65
N ILE A 276 5.32 9.17 8.41
CA ILE A 276 5.15 9.91 7.15
C ILE A 276 5.03 11.41 7.49
N GLY A 277 5.63 12.27 6.68
CA GLY A 277 5.48 13.73 6.81
C GLY A 277 6.02 14.29 8.12
N SER A 278 5.14 14.84 8.95
CA SER A 278 5.47 15.44 10.26
C SER A 278 4.45 15.04 11.33
N GLY A 279 4.80 15.28 12.59
CA GLY A 279 3.91 15.01 13.70
C GLY A 279 4.62 15.02 15.05
N LYS A 280 3.96 14.43 16.06
CA LYS A 280 4.47 14.34 17.43
C LYS A 280 4.48 12.89 17.91
N ILE A 281 5.47 12.56 18.74
CA ILE A 281 5.60 11.28 19.42
C ILE A 281 5.65 11.56 20.93
N VAL A 282 4.84 10.87 21.70
CA VAL A 282 4.79 10.96 23.14
C VAL A 282 5.15 9.61 23.75
N LEU A 283 6.18 9.58 24.58
CA LEU A 283 6.67 8.35 25.23
C LEU A 283 5.83 8.04 26.48
N GLY A 284 5.19 6.87 26.47
CA GLY A 284 4.21 6.46 27.46
C GLY A 284 2.79 6.83 27.03
N GLN A 285 1.82 6.63 27.92
CA GLN A 285 0.41 7.02 27.73
C GLN A 285 0.01 8.00 28.84
N PRO A 286 0.47 9.26 28.79
CA PRO A 286 0.08 10.25 29.79
C PRO A 286 -1.40 10.61 29.63
N SER A 287 -2.06 10.94 30.74
CA SER A 287 -3.44 11.45 30.74
C SER A 287 -3.54 12.83 30.08
N GLU A 288 -2.46 13.61 30.13
CA GLU A 288 -2.32 14.91 29.48
C GLU A 288 -1.00 14.95 28.70
N ILE A 289 -1.03 15.54 27.52
CA ILE A 289 0.17 15.68 26.66
C ILE A 289 0.96 16.89 27.13
N ASP A 290 2.14 16.67 27.70
CA ASP A 290 3.09 17.75 27.98
C ASP A 290 3.96 17.98 26.73
N ASP A 291 3.68 19.06 26.01
CA ASP A 291 4.44 19.45 24.82
C ASP A 291 5.94 19.67 25.08
N GLN A 292 6.34 19.86 26.33
CA GLN A 292 7.75 20.01 26.70
C GLN A 292 8.52 18.69 26.61
N VAL A 293 7.87 17.56 26.67
CA VAL A 293 8.48 16.21 26.58
C VAL A 293 8.09 15.46 25.32
N ALA A 294 7.22 16.03 24.50
CA ALA A 294 6.89 15.51 23.20
C ALA A 294 8.10 15.60 22.23
N ILE A 295 8.21 14.61 21.37
CA ILE A 295 9.19 14.58 20.27
C ILE A 295 8.44 15.01 19.03
N THR A 296 8.91 16.05 18.35
CA THR A 296 8.42 16.37 17.01
C THR A 296 9.25 15.60 15.98
N TYR A 297 8.59 15.06 14.96
CA TYR A 297 9.29 14.47 13.81
C TYR A 297 8.88 15.18 12.53
N ARG A 298 9.82 15.22 11.56
CA ARG A 298 9.60 15.84 10.26
C ARG A 298 10.46 15.17 9.20
N ALA A 299 9.86 14.80 8.07
CA ALA A 299 10.55 14.32 6.88
C ALA A 299 11.37 15.45 6.23
N ILE A 300 12.54 15.09 5.64
CA ILE A 300 13.46 16.01 4.96
C ILE A 300 13.86 15.45 3.59
#